data_1200aad04ddc846f6ca0dbf2929ee483
#
_entry.id   1200aad04ddc846f6ca0dbf2929ee483
#
_cell.length_a   1.000
_cell.length_b   1.000
_cell.length_c   1.000
_cell.angle_alpha   90.00
_cell.angle_beta   90.00
_cell.angle_gamma   90.00
#
_symmetry.space_group_name_H-M   'P 1'
#
loop_
_entity.id
_entity.type
_entity.pdbx_description
1 polymer ?
#
loop_
_entity_poly.entity_id
_entity_poly.type
_entity_poly.pdbx_seq_one_letter_code
_entity_poly.pdbx_strand_id
1 'polypeptide(L)' 'MDSIYIAYEFFVTPKNPAVEILIAELGHVGFESFVENHNGVTAYIQKHEWNLHILDDLYILGSPEFKIKYSHHEV' A
#
# COMPACT_ATOMS: atom_id res chain seq x y z
N MET A 1 -20.25 15.64 1.97
CA MET A 1 -19.55 15.34 0.73
C MET A 1 -18.82 14.01 0.85
N ASP A 2 -19.02 13.15 -0.12
CA ASP A 2 -18.43 11.82 -0.05
C ASP A 2 -16.97 11.86 -0.45
N SER A 3 -16.16 11.16 0.34
CA SER A 3 -14.76 11.00 0.00
C SER A 3 -14.63 9.83 -0.97
N ILE A 4 -13.76 10.00 -1.95
CA ILE A 4 -13.42 8.93 -2.88
C ILE A 4 -12.05 8.42 -2.49
N TYR A 5 -11.93 7.11 -2.40
CA TYR A 5 -10.69 6.46 -2.01
C TYR A 5 -10.13 5.64 -3.14
N ILE A 6 -8.81 5.53 -3.16
CA ILE A 6 -8.10 4.56 -3.98
C ILE A 6 -7.65 3.46 -3.04
N ALA A 7 -8.00 2.23 -3.37
CA ALA A 7 -7.59 1.06 -2.60
C ALA A 7 -6.48 0.34 -3.33
N TYR A 8 -5.39 0.06 -2.63
CA TYR A 8 -4.30 -0.76 -3.15
C TYR A 8 -4.32 -2.10 -2.44
N GLU A 9 -4.32 -3.18 -3.22
CA GLU A 9 -4.22 -4.52 -2.67
C GLU A 9 -2.81 -5.02 -2.90
N PHE A 10 -2.11 -5.31 -1.80
CA PHE A 10 -0.73 -5.78 -1.86
C PHE A 10 -0.67 -7.26 -1.49
N PHE A 11 0.00 -8.03 -2.35
CA PHE A 11 0.31 -9.44 -2.08
C PHE A 11 1.79 -9.49 -1.71
N VAL A 12 2.08 -9.90 -0.49
CA VAL A 12 3.40 -9.77 0.11
C VAL A 12 3.95 -11.12 0.55
N THR A 13 5.16 -11.44 0.11
CA THR A 13 5.83 -12.70 0.48
C THR A 13 7.29 -12.42 0.81
N PRO A 14 7.77 -12.78 1.99
CA PRO A 14 7.01 -13.24 3.16
C PRO A 14 6.32 -12.08 3.84
N LYS A 15 5.21 -12.35 4.54
CA LYS A 15 4.44 -11.28 5.19
C LYS A 15 5.20 -10.63 6.33
N ASN A 16 5.97 -11.40 7.08
CA ASN A 16 6.74 -10.87 8.21
C ASN A 16 8.21 -10.77 7.83
N PRO A 17 8.85 -9.64 8.06
CA PRO A 17 8.32 -8.37 8.61
C PRO A 17 7.79 -7.43 7.52
N ALA A 18 7.63 -7.89 6.30
CA ALA A 18 7.37 -7.02 5.15
C ALA A 18 6.09 -6.21 5.27
N VAL A 19 5.00 -6.79 5.80
CA VAL A 19 3.74 -6.06 5.92
C VAL A 19 3.87 -4.85 6.84
N GLU A 20 4.58 -5.02 7.97
CA GLU A 20 4.76 -3.91 8.91
C GLU A 20 5.58 -2.79 8.29
N ILE A 21 6.62 -3.14 7.55
CA ILE A 21 7.47 -2.16 6.88
C ILE A 21 6.67 -1.43 5.81
N LEU A 22 5.89 -2.18 5.03
CA LEU A 22 5.07 -1.61 3.97
C LEU A 22 4.05 -0.63 4.53
N ILE A 23 3.36 -1.00 5.62
CA ILE A 23 2.38 -0.13 6.26
C ILE A 23 3.04 1.17 6.73
N ALA A 24 4.21 1.07 7.34
CA ALA A 24 4.92 2.27 7.81
C ALA A 24 5.27 3.20 6.64
N GLU A 25 5.77 2.64 5.54
CA GLU A 25 6.13 3.45 4.38
C GLU A 25 4.90 4.06 3.71
N LEU A 26 3.83 3.27 3.59
CA LEU A 26 2.60 3.77 2.98
C LEU A 26 1.97 4.88 3.81
N GLY A 27 1.97 4.74 5.14
CA GLY A 27 1.47 5.78 6.01
C GLY A 27 2.24 7.08 5.86
N HIS A 28 3.54 6.96 5.61
CA HIS A 28 4.39 8.13 5.43
C HIS A 28 4.07 8.92 4.15
N VAL A 29 3.58 8.25 3.12
CA VAL A 29 3.24 8.93 1.86
C VAL A 29 1.76 9.29 1.74
N GLY A 30 0.97 9.08 2.79
CA GLY A 30 -0.39 9.59 2.84
C GLY A 30 -1.51 8.57 2.93
N PHE A 31 -1.20 7.28 2.91
CA PHE A 31 -2.24 6.28 3.12
C PHE A 31 -2.71 6.36 4.56
N GLU A 32 -4.02 6.24 4.76
CA GLU A 32 -4.60 6.52 6.08
C GLU A 32 -5.25 5.33 6.76
N SER A 33 -5.55 4.26 6.04
CA SER A 33 -6.08 3.07 6.69
C SER A 33 -5.56 1.81 6.01
N PHE A 34 -5.48 0.74 6.80
CA PHE A 34 -4.86 -0.50 6.37
C PHE A 34 -5.64 -1.66 6.94
N VAL A 35 -5.91 -2.65 6.09
CA VAL A 35 -6.59 -3.88 6.51
C VAL A 35 -5.69 -5.04 6.11
N GLU A 36 -5.11 -5.70 7.11
CA GLU A 36 -4.31 -6.88 6.84
C GLU A 36 -5.22 -8.04 6.46
N ASN A 37 -4.75 -8.86 5.53
CA ASN A 37 -5.50 -10.01 5.10
C ASN A 37 -4.55 -11.19 4.89
N HIS A 38 -5.10 -12.29 4.42
CA HIS A 38 -4.35 -13.53 4.28
C HIS A 38 -3.14 -13.38 3.37
N ASN A 39 -3.23 -12.56 2.33
CA ASN A 39 -2.20 -12.42 1.31
C ASN A 39 -1.28 -11.22 1.51
N GLY A 40 -1.63 -10.33 2.40
CA GLY A 40 -0.85 -9.11 2.62
C GLY A 40 -1.67 -8.03 3.28
N VAL A 41 -1.89 -6.91 2.58
CA VAL A 41 -2.60 -5.78 3.16
C VAL A 41 -3.33 -5.00 2.06
N THR A 42 -4.50 -4.48 2.41
CA THR A 42 -5.21 -3.52 1.57
C THR A 42 -5.06 -2.15 2.22
N ALA A 43 -4.61 -1.18 1.45
CA ALA A 43 -4.36 0.16 1.95
C ALA A 43 -5.21 1.17 1.21
N TYR A 44 -5.67 2.19 1.93
CA TYR A 44 -6.57 3.19 1.37
C TYR A 44 -5.98 4.58 1.46
N ILE A 45 -6.09 5.33 0.37
CA ILE A 45 -5.68 6.73 0.33
C ILE A 45 -6.80 7.54 -0.32
N GLN A 46 -7.02 8.75 0.17
CA GLN A 46 -8.01 9.63 -0.45
C GLN A 46 -7.57 10.01 -1.85
N LYS A 47 -8.49 10.02 -2.78
CA LYS A 47 -8.15 10.26 -4.19
C LYS A 47 -7.44 11.59 -4.40
N HIS A 48 -7.82 12.62 -3.67
CA HIS A 48 -7.20 13.94 -3.85
C HIS A 48 -5.76 13.99 -3.34
N GLU A 49 -5.34 13.00 -2.54
CA GLU A 49 -3.96 12.87 -2.07
C GLU A 49 -3.15 11.92 -2.94
N TRP A 50 -3.80 11.25 -3.88
CA TRP A 50 -3.21 10.19 -4.68
C TRP A 50 -2.68 10.71 -6.01
N ASN A 51 -1.59 10.09 -6.49
CA ASN A 51 -1.15 10.26 -7.87
C ASN A 51 -0.50 8.95 -8.33
N LEU A 52 -0.28 8.84 -9.63
CA LEU A 52 0.23 7.61 -10.21
C LEU A 52 1.64 7.24 -9.75
N HIS A 53 2.38 8.19 -9.21
CA HIS A 53 3.76 7.99 -8.80
C HIS A 53 3.91 7.82 -7.29
N ILE A 54 2.79 7.68 -6.58
CA ILE A 54 2.82 7.69 -5.11
C ILE A 54 3.68 6.58 -4.51
N LEU A 55 3.84 5.47 -5.24
CA LEU A 55 4.64 4.35 -4.75
C LEU A 55 6.09 4.38 -5.19
N ASP A 56 6.47 5.35 -6.02
CA ASP A 56 7.81 5.36 -6.63
C ASP A 56 8.95 5.42 -5.62
N ASP A 57 8.74 6.08 -4.49
CA ASP A 57 9.80 6.27 -3.50
C ASP A 57 9.77 5.26 -2.36
N LEU A 58 8.91 4.26 -2.44
CA LEU A 58 8.84 3.26 -1.38
C LEU A 58 10.03 2.32 -1.46
N TYR A 59 10.85 2.36 -0.43
CA TYR A 59 12.06 1.54 -0.34
C TYR A 59 11.77 0.04 -0.46
N ILE A 60 10.72 -0.39 0.23
CA ILE A 60 10.42 -1.83 0.30
C ILE A 60 10.08 -2.44 -1.05
N LEU A 61 9.52 -1.64 -1.97
CA LEU A 61 9.16 -2.17 -3.29
C LEU A 61 10.38 -2.48 -4.14
N GLY A 62 11.51 -1.86 -3.84
CA GLY A 62 12.76 -2.13 -4.54
C GLY A 62 13.65 -3.14 -3.83
N SER A 63 13.24 -3.64 -2.68
CA SER A 63 14.05 -4.57 -1.90
C SER A 63 14.01 -5.97 -2.51
N PRO A 64 15.17 -6.61 -2.75
CA PRO A 64 15.19 -7.97 -3.29
C PRO A 64 14.77 -9.02 -2.28
N GLU A 65 14.63 -8.64 -1.01
CA GLU A 65 14.28 -9.58 0.05
C GLU A 65 12.80 -9.95 0.05
N PHE A 66 11.95 -9.13 -0.58
CA PHE A 66 10.51 -9.33 -0.54
C PHE A 66 9.93 -9.32 -1.93
N LYS A 67 8.93 -10.18 -2.14
CA LYS A 67 8.15 -10.16 -3.37
C LYS A 67 6.83 -9.48 -3.09
N ILE A 68 6.58 -8.35 -3.75
CA ILE A 68 5.36 -7.59 -3.54
C ILE A 68 4.74 -7.32 -4.89
N LYS A 69 3.49 -7.77 -5.04
CA LYS A 69 2.66 -7.48 -6.20
C LYS A 69 1.51 -6.63 -5.72
N TYR A 70 1.04 -5.73 -6.57
CA TYR A 70 -0.08 -4.88 -6.17
C TYR A 70 -0.92 -4.47 -7.35
N SER A 71 -2.16 -4.10 -7.04
CA SER A 71 -3.08 -3.51 -7.98
C SER A 71 -3.86 -2.44 -7.23
N HIS A 72 -4.52 -1.55 -7.95
CA HIS A 72 -5.33 -0.53 -7.30
C HIS A 72 -6.62 -0.32 -8.06
N HIS A 73 -7.61 0.21 -7.34
CA HIS A 73 -8.89 0.57 -7.93
C HIS A 73 -9.53 1.67 -7.12
N GLU A 74 -10.44 2.40 -7.75
CA GLU A 74 -11.21 3.42 -7.07
C GLU A 74 -12.37 2.79 -6.33
N VAL A 75 -12.60 3.25 -5.13
CA VAL A 75 -13.67 2.73 -4.28
C VAL A 75 -14.82 3.73 -4.21
#